data_203d2449aa8e871e1668e415e09af7e3
#
_entry.id   203d2449aa8e871e1668e415e09af7e3
#
_cell.length_a   1.000
_cell.length_b   1.000
_cell.length_c   1.000
_cell.angle_alpha   90.00
_cell.angle_beta   90.00
_cell.angle_gamma   90.00
#
_symmetry.space_group_name_H-M   'P 1'
#
loop_
_entity.id
_entity.type
_entity.pdbx_description
1 polymer ?
#
loop_
_entity_poly.entity_id
_entity_poly.type
_entity_poly.pdbx_seq_one_letter_code
_entity_poly.pdbx_strand_id
1 'polypeptide(L)'
;MNHYITGNTIRELREKKKMTQAELAGRLDVSHKTISKWETAKGLPDISLIEPLARVLGISVVELMTGDCISNSNKIGRAHV
;
A
#
# COMPACT_ATOMS: atom_id res chain seq x y z
N MET A 1 -13.65 -0.06 -1.00
CA MET A 1 -12.21 0.13 -1.26
C MET A 1 -12.02 0.54 -2.70
N ASN A 2 -11.23 1.57 -2.95
CA ASN A 2 -11.00 2.07 -4.30
C ASN A 2 -9.71 1.47 -4.87
N HIS A 3 -9.81 0.84 -6.03
CA HIS A 3 -8.67 0.17 -6.67
C HIS A 3 -7.49 1.13 -6.90
N TYR A 4 -7.80 2.34 -7.37
CA TYR A 4 -6.74 3.30 -7.70
C TYR A 4 -6.07 3.84 -6.44
N ILE A 5 -6.85 4.18 -5.43
CA ILE A 5 -6.32 4.71 -4.19
C ILE A 5 -5.47 3.65 -3.48
N THR A 6 -6.00 2.45 -3.35
CA THR A 6 -5.28 1.37 -2.68
C THR A 6 -4.01 1.00 -3.45
N GLY A 7 -4.11 0.86 -4.76
CA GLY A 7 -2.94 0.53 -5.58
C GLY A 7 -1.86 1.60 -5.51
N ASN A 8 -2.26 2.86 -5.58
CA ASN A 8 -1.31 3.96 -5.47
C ASN A 8 -0.65 4.00 -4.09
N THR A 9 -1.42 3.76 -3.05
CA THR A 9 -0.89 3.73 -1.68
C THR A 9 0.15 2.63 -1.53
N ILE A 10 -0.14 1.44 -2.05
CA ILE A 10 0.80 0.32 -1.99
C ILE A 10 2.11 0.70 -2.68
N ARG A 11 2.02 1.23 -3.90
CA ARG A 11 3.21 1.58 -4.66
C ARG A 11 4.02 2.68 -3.98
N GLU A 12 3.34 3.75 -3.55
CA GLU A 12 4.03 4.88 -2.92
C GLU A 12 4.78 4.45 -1.67
N LEU A 13 4.14 3.66 -0.83
CA LEU A 13 4.77 3.24 0.41
C LEU A 13 5.85 2.19 0.19
N ARG A 14 5.63 1.32 -0.80
CA ARG A 14 6.65 0.34 -1.17
C ARG A 14 7.92 1.04 -1.65
N GLU A 15 7.75 2.02 -2.55
CA GLU A 15 8.89 2.77 -3.08
C GLU A 15 9.57 3.61 -2.00
N LYS A 16 8.78 4.15 -1.09
CA LYS A 16 9.31 4.93 0.02
C LYS A 16 10.21 4.06 0.91
N LYS A 17 9.86 2.80 1.04
CA LYS A 17 10.67 1.84 1.80
C LYS A 17 11.76 1.20 0.95
N LYS A 18 11.87 1.61 -0.31
CA LYS A 18 12.89 1.11 -1.24
C LYS A 18 12.79 -0.39 -1.44
N MET A 19 11.57 -0.89 -1.47
CA MET A 19 11.30 -2.30 -1.76
C MET A 19 10.90 -2.47 -3.22
N THR A 20 11.37 -3.56 -3.82
CA THR A 20 10.88 -3.95 -5.14
C THR A 20 9.52 -4.65 -4.98
N GLN A 21 8.80 -4.78 -6.10
CA GLN A 21 7.56 -5.55 -6.09
C GLN A 21 7.82 -6.99 -5.64
N ALA A 22 8.94 -7.57 -6.08
CA ALA A 22 9.30 -8.93 -5.70
C ALA A 22 9.57 -9.05 -4.20
N GLU A 23 10.20 -8.04 -3.61
CA GLU A 23 10.46 -8.05 -2.17
C GLU A 23 9.18 -7.98 -1.38
N LEU A 24 8.26 -7.11 -1.78
CA LEU A 24 6.97 -7.02 -1.10
C LEU A 24 6.21 -8.34 -1.26
N ALA A 25 6.21 -8.89 -2.47
CA ALA A 25 5.53 -10.15 -2.74
C ALA A 25 6.08 -11.26 -1.84
N GLY A 26 7.40 -11.33 -1.68
CA GLY A 26 8.03 -12.32 -0.83
C GLY A 26 7.58 -12.21 0.62
N ARG A 27 7.37 -11.00 1.10
CA ARG A 27 6.93 -10.80 2.48
C ARG A 27 5.49 -11.25 2.71
N LEU A 28 4.70 -11.27 1.64
CA LEU A 28 3.29 -11.66 1.71
C LEU A 28 3.03 -13.05 1.17
N ASP A 29 4.09 -13.71 0.70
CA ASP A 29 4.00 -15.06 0.13
C ASP A 29 3.05 -15.10 -1.07
N VAL A 30 3.17 -14.11 -1.93
CA VAL A 30 2.43 -14.04 -3.19
C VAL A 30 3.40 -13.78 -4.33
N SER A 31 2.94 -13.86 -5.58
CA SER A 31 3.80 -13.59 -6.72
C SER A 31 3.91 -12.08 -6.95
N HIS A 32 4.99 -11.65 -7.61
CA HIS A 32 5.15 -10.23 -7.89
C HIS A 32 4.08 -9.74 -8.87
N LYS A 33 3.53 -10.63 -9.69
CA LYS A 33 2.41 -10.27 -10.57
C LYS A 33 1.18 -9.84 -9.79
N THR A 34 0.98 -10.44 -8.63
CA THR A 34 -0.11 -10.06 -7.74
C THR A 34 0.07 -8.62 -7.27
N ILE A 35 1.28 -8.28 -6.85
CA ILE A 35 1.57 -6.91 -6.43
C ILE A 35 1.36 -5.94 -7.60
N SER A 36 1.83 -6.32 -8.78
CA SER A 36 1.67 -5.49 -9.96
C SER A 36 0.20 -5.24 -10.28
N LYS A 37 -0.65 -6.24 -10.12
CA LYS A 37 -2.10 -6.08 -10.33
C LYS A 37 -2.68 -5.04 -9.37
N TRP A 38 -2.28 -5.12 -8.10
CA TRP A 38 -2.79 -4.17 -7.11
C TRP A 38 -2.33 -2.75 -7.45
N GLU A 39 -1.07 -2.60 -7.81
CA GLU A 39 -0.51 -1.27 -8.07
C GLU A 39 -1.01 -0.64 -9.36
N THR A 40 -1.51 -1.45 -10.28
CA THR A 40 -2.07 -0.96 -11.54
C THR A 40 -3.60 -0.93 -11.53
N ALA A 41 -4.20 -1.09 -10.37
CA ALA A 41 -5.65 -1.03 -10.18
C ALA A 41 -6.41 -2.11 -10.95
N LYS A 42 -5.77 -3.24 -11.21
CA LYS A 42 -6.41 -4.35 -11.91
C LYS A 42 -7.00 -5.38 -10.96
N GLY A 43 -6.84 -5.18 -9.66
CA GLY A 43 -7.38 -6.05 -8.65
C GLY A 43 -7.10 -5.47 -7.28
N LEU A 44 -7.73 -6.04 -6.28
CA LEU A 44 -7.55 -5.62 -4.88
C LEU A 44 -6.96 -6.78 -4.10
N PRO A 45 -6.21 -6.50 -3.02
CA PRO A 45 -5.76 -7.56 -2.14
C PRO A 45 -6.94 -8.34 -1.58
N ASP A 46 -6.75 -9.66 -1.47
CA ASP A 46 -7.71 -10.48 -0.78
C ASP A 46 -7.81 -10.02 0.67
N ILE A 47 -8.99 -10.21 1.27
CA ILE A 47 -9.22 -9.73 2.63
C ILE A 47 -8.21 -10.32 3.62
N SER A 48 -7.77 -11.56 3.38
CA SER A 48 -6.79 -12.20 4.23
C SER A 48 -5.40 -11.55 4.13
N LEU A 49 -5.15 -10.78 3.09
CA LEU A 49 -3.86 -10.13 2.87
C LEU A 49 -3.86 -8.65 3.26
N ILE A 50 -5.02 -8.09 3.53
CA ILE A 50 -5.14 -6.66 3.85
C ILE A 50 -4.30 -6.29 5.08
N GLU A 51 -4.49 -7.02 6.17
CA GLU A 51 -3.79 -6.72 7.41
C GLU A 51 -2.28 -6.97 7.30
N PRO A 52 -1.82 -8.13 6.79
CA PRO A 52 -0.38 -8.33 6.61
C PRO A 52 0.25 -7.27 5.71
N LEU A 53 -0.45 -6.87 4.65
CA LEU A 53 0.04 -5.84 3.75
C LEU A 53 0.21 -4.50 4.46
N ALA A 54 -0.81 -4.09 5.21
CA ALA A 54 -0.75 -2.85 5.97
C ALA A 54 0.41 -2.89 6.96
N ARG A 55 0.61 -4.04 7.61
CA ARG A 55 1.69 -4.20 8.58
C ARG A 55 3.07 -4.06 7.93
N VAL A 56 3.26 -4.68 6.78
CA VAL A 56 4.53 -4.58 6.06
C VAL A 56 4.80 -3.14 5.63
N LEU A 57 3.75 -2.44 5.20
CA LEU A 57 3.88 -1.06 4.76
C LEU A 57 3.93 -0.07 5.93
N GLY A 58 3.66 -0.52 7.15
CA GLY A 58 3.76 0.32 8.33
C GLY A 58 2.59 1.27 8.51
N ILE A 59 1.42 0.89 8.03
CA ILE A 59 0.22 1.72 8.13
C ILE A 59 -0.93 0.89 8.68
N SER A 60 -2.04 1.56 9.01
CA SER A 60 -3.25 0.88 9.44
C SER A 60 -4.02 0.38 8.22
N VAL A 61 -4.94 -0.56 8.46
CA VAL A 61 -5.82 -1.05 7.41
C VAL A 61 -6.65 0.09 6.83
N VAL A 62 -7.14 0.99 7.69
CA VAL A 62 -7.94 2.12 7.23
C VAL A 62 -7.12 3.02 6.31
N GLU A 63 -5.88 3.29 6.67
CA GLU A 63 -5.00 4.12 5.83
C GLU A 63 -4.74 3.45 4.48
N LEU A 64 -4.58 2.13 4.48
CA LEU A 64 -4.39 1.40 3.24
C LEU A 64 -5.59 1.55 2.32
N MET A 65 -6.78 1.49 2.90
CA MET A 65 -8.02 1.55 2.12
C MET A 65 -8.36 2.95 1.65
N THR A 66 -8.03 3.96 2.43
CA THR A 66 -8.42 5.34 2.15
C THR A 66 -7.30 6.17 1.54
N GLY A 67 -6.06 5.73 1.69
CA GLY A 67 -4.91 6.51 1.25
C GLY A 67 -4.60 7.70 2.16
N ASP A 68 -5.23 7.77 3.31
CA ASP A 68 -5.05 8.91 4.21
C ASP A 68 -3.63 9.09 4.69
N CYS A 69 -2.85 8.01 4.77
CA CYS A 69 -1.47 8.11 5.19
C CYS A 69 -0.65 9.00 4.25
N ILE A 70 -0.92 8.92 2.95
CA ILE A 70 -0.24 9.76 1.96
C ILE A 70 -0.72 11.19 2.09
N SER A 71 -2.04 11.37 2.20
CA SER A 71 -2.63 12.69 2.40
C SER A 71 -2.12 13.32 3.69
N ASN A 72 -2.06 12.53 4.76
CA ASN A 72 -1.58 13.01 6.05
C ASN A 72 -0.12 13.41 5.99
N SER A 73 0.69 12.69 5.22
CA SER A 73 2.08 13.07 5.05
C SER A 73 2.20 14.46 4.47
N ASN A 74 1.37 14.78 3.49
CA ASN A 74 1.34 16.10 2.90
C ASN A 74 0.88 17.14 3.92
N LYS A 75 -0.11 16.78 4.70
CA LYS A 75 -0.65 17.69 5.71
C LYS A 75 0.33 17.91 6.85
N ILE A 76 1.01 16.87 7.24
CA ILE A 76 1.98 16.97 8.32
C ILE A 76 3.10 17.91 7.94
N GLY A 77 3.47 17.92 6.68
CA GLY A 77 4.51 18.81 6.21
C GLY A 77 4.19 20.28 6.45
N ARG A 78 2.94 20.62 6.69
CA ARG A 78 2.52 21.99 6.93
C ARG A 78 2.04 22.20 8.35
N ALA A 79 1.89 21.20 9.05
CA ALA A 79 1.35 21.31 10.36
C ALA A 79 2.41 21.57 11.37
N HIS A 80 1.75 21.30 11.10
CA HIS A 80 1.74 21.37 12.03
C HIS A 80 1.50 22.01 12.58
N VAL A 81 1.17 21.95 12.00
CA VAL A 81 0.59 22.56 12.47
C VAL A 81 0.40 22.72 13.19
#